data_52658f0fc5e6866b599239f7cffeb9a6
#
_entry.id   52658f0fc5e6866b599239f7cffeb9a6
#
_cell.length_a   1.000
_cell.length_b   1.000
_cell.length_c   1.000
_cell.angle_alpha   90.00
_cell.angle_beta   90.00
_cell.angle_gamma   90.00
#
_symmetry.space_group_name_H-M   'P 1'
#
loop_
_entity.id
_entity.type
_entity.pdbx_description
1 polymer ?
#
loop_
_entity_poly.entity_id
_entity_poly.type
_entity_poly.pdbx_seq_one_letter_code
_entity_poly.pdbx_strand_id
1 'polypeptide(L)' 'MGQIKITASSITKEEQLDIARLLIKAGYTVSITKGKVVDGKGSSFINYEKQEG' A
#
# COMPACT_ATOMS: atom_id res chain seq x y z
N MET A 1 1.02 8.57 10.49
CA MET A 1 -0.09 8.00 9.71
C MET A 1 0.01 8.45 8.28
N GLY A 2 0.06 7.54 7.34
CA GLY A 2 0.16 7.88 5.93
C GLY A 2 -0.55 6.85 5.06
N GLN A 3 -0.82 7.25 3.83
CA GLN A 3 -1.51 6.41 2.89
C GLN A 3 -0.91 6.62 1.50
N ILE A 4 -0.64 5.51 0.81
CA ILE A 4 -0.13 5.54 -0.56
C ILE A 4 -1.20 4.96 -1.46
N LYS A 5 -1.64 5.74 -2.45
CA LYS A 5 -2.59 5.27 -3.45
C LYS A 5 -1.84 4.57 -4.56
N ILE A 6 -2.27 3.36 -4.86
CA ILE A 6 -1.66 2.55 -5.91
C ILE A 6 -2.73 2.24 -6.96
N THR A 7 -2.44 2.59 -8.20
CA THR A 7 -3.29 2.24 -9.33
C THR A 7 -2.75 0.98 -10.01
N ALA A 8 -3.65 0.13 -10.50
CA ALA A 8 -3.28 -1.15 -11.09
C ALA A 8 -2.33 -1.03 -12.28
N SER A 9 -2.31 0.13 -12.94
CA SER A 9 -1.46 0.36 -14.11
C SER A 9 -0.04 0.81 -13.76
N SER A 10 0.22 1.25 -12.53
CA SER A 10 1.50 1.82 -12.15
C SER A 10 2.38 0.87 -11.34
N ILE A 11 1.78 0.02 -10.53
CA ILE A 11 2.53 -0.85 -9.62
C ILE A 11 1.87 -2.22 -9.60
N THR A 12 2.67 -3.28 -9.77
CA THR A 12 2.18 -4.65 -9.71
C THR A 12 1.96 -5.10 -8.26
N LYS A 13 1.27 -6.23 -8.08
CA LYS A 13 1.08 -6.81 -6.74
C LYS A 13 2.40 -7.11 -6.04
N GLU A 14 3.37 -7.62 -6.78
CA GLU A 14 4.69 -7.92 -6.22
C GLU A 14 5.38 -6.66 -5.74
N GLU A 15 5.28 -5.60 -6.52
CA GLU A 15 5.85 -4.31 -6.13
C GLU A 15 5.17 -3.73 -4.90
N GLN A 16 3.85 -3.92 -4.79
CA GLN A 16 3.11 -3.51 -3.59
C GLN A 16 3.62 -4.25 -2.35
N LEU A 17 3.86 -5.55 -2.48
CA LEU A 17 4.39 -6.35 -1.37
C LEU A 17 5.78 -5.89 -0.99
N ASP A 18 6.61 -5.53 -1.95
CA ASP A 18 7.94 -5.00 -1.68
C ASP A 18 7.88 -3.70 -0.91
N ILE A 19 6.99 -2.80 -1.30
CA ILE A 19 6.79 -1.54 -0.58
C ILE A 19 6.36 -1.82 0.87
N ALA A 20 5.41 -2.72 1.05
CA ALA A 20 4.92 -3.08 2.38
C ALA A 20 6.04 -3.66 3.24
N ARG A 21 6.86 -4.54 2.69
CA ARG A 21 8.00 -5.12 3.40
C ARG A 21 9.01 -4.07 3.82
N LEU A 22 9.31 -3.12 2.93
CA LEU A 22 10.25 -2.05 3.23
C LEU A 22 9.73 -1.15 4.36
N LEU A 23 8.44 -0.85 4.35
CA LEU A 23 7.82 -0.08 5.42
C LEU A 23 7.87 -0.82 6.76
N ILE A 24 7.56 -2.12 6.74
CA ILE A 24 7.63 -2.94 7.96
C ILE A 24 9.06 -2.98 8.48
N LYS A 25 10.02 -3.16 7.59
CA LYS A 25 11.44 -3.17 7.95
C LYS A 25 11.89 -1.85 8.55
N ALA A 26 11.29 -0.75 8.12
CA ALA A 26 11.58 0.58 8.64
C ALA A 26 10.87 0.88 9.98
N GLY A 27 10.04 -0.02 10.47
CA GLY A 27 9.36 0.14 11.75
C GLY A 27 7.93 0.65 11.67
N TYR A 28 7.29 0.47 10.53
CA TYR A 28 5.89 0.88 10.34
C TYR A 28 4.96 -0.31 10.43
N THR A 29 3.74 -0.05 10.88
CA THR A 29 2.63 -0.99 10.73
C THR A 29 1.96 -0.71 9.40
N VAL A 30 1.73 -1.75 8.60
CA VAL A 30 1.21 -1.60 7.25
C VAL A 30 -0.08 -2.40 7.09
N SER A 31 -1.07 -1.80 6.44
CA SER A 31 -2.28 -2.51 6.04
C SER A 31 -2.63 -2.11 4.61
N ILE A 32 -3.20 -3.03 3.87
CA ILE A 32 -3.59 -2.80 2.48
C ILE A 32 -5.11 -2.88 2.38
N THR A 33 -5.71 -1.83 1.82
CA THR A 33 -7.15 -1.77 1.59
C THR A 33 -7.41 -1.62 0.09
N LYS A 34 -8.50 -2.19 -0.39
CA LYS A 34 -8.88 -2.06 -1.80
C LYS A 34 -9.70 -0.81 -1.99
N GLY A 35 -9.37 -0.04 -3.04
CA GLY A 35 -10.14 1.10 -3.44
C GLY A 35 -11.23 0.74 -4.44
N LYS A 36 -11.91 1.75 -4.97
CA LYS A 36 -12.95 1.55 -5.96
C LYS A 36 -12.35 1.19 -7.31
N VAL A 37 -13.04 0.34 -8.05
CA VAL A 37 -12.70 0.03 -9.43
C VAL A 37 -13.29 1.13 -10.31
N VAL A 38 -12.42 1.81 -11.07
CA VAL A 38 -12.82 2.86 -12.01
C VAL A 38 -12.33 2.46 -13.38
N ASP A 39 -13.24 2.45 -14.37
CA ASP A 39 -12.94 2.08 -15.76
C ASP A 39 -12.28 0.71 -15.90
N GLY A 40 -12.70 -0.25 -15.09
CA GLY A 40 -12.15 -1.60 -15.10
C GLY A 40 -10.78 -1.71 -14.44
N LYS A 41 -10.25 -0.62 -13.91
CA LYS A 41 -8.96 -0.61 -13.23
C LYS A 41 -9.15 -0.54 -11.73
N GLY A 42 -8.63 -1.53 -11.03
CA GLY A 42 -8.64 -1.53 -9.57
C GLY A 42 -7.61 -0.58 -9.00
N SER A 43 -7.89 -0.07 -7.82
CA SER A 43 -6.92 0.70 -7.06
C SER A 43 -6.80 0.10 -5.67
N SER A 44 -5.69 0.38 -5.01
CA SER A 44 -5.51 -0.04 -3.63
C SER A 44 -4.76 1.04 -2.86
N PHE A 45 -4.88 0.97 -1.54
CA PHE A 45 -4.20 1.92 -0.67
C PHE A 45 -3.32 1.14 0.29
N ILE A 46 -2.09 1.56 0.42
CA ILE A 46 -1.19 1.06 1.46
C ILE A 46 -1.24 2.06 2.60
N ASN A 47 -1.78 1.63 3.72
CA ASN A 47 -1.86 2.46 4.91
C ASN A 47 -0.67 2.10 5.80
N TYR A 48 0.02 3.10 6.30
CA TYR A 48 1.17 2.88 7.17
C TYR A 48 1.14 3.82 8.34
N GLU A 49 1.61 3.32 9.47
CA GLU A 49 1.67 4.08 10.70
C GLU A 49 2.95 3.74 11.43
N LYS A 50 3.67 4.75 11.90
CA LYS A 50 4.91 4.52 12.62
C LYS A 50 4.62 3.87 13.97
N GLN A 51 5.29 2.76 14.22
CA GLN A 51 5.18 2.11 15.52
C GLN A 51 6.00 2.87 16.55
N GLU A 52 5.30 3.33 17.57
CA GLU A 52 5.93 3.85 18.76
C GLU A 52 5.93 2.74 19.81
N GLY A 53 7.09 2.24 20.10
CA GLY A 53 7.08 1.17 21.08
C GLY A 53 8.34 0.99 21.78
#